data_9a93ca963b64e0282cc5056d8eb553af
#
_entry.id   9a93ca963b64e0282cc5056d8eb553af
#
_cell.length_a   1.000
_cell.length_b   1.000
_cell.length_c   1.000
_cell.angle_alpha   90.00
_cell.angle_beta   90.00
_cell.angle_gamma   90.00
#
_symmetry.space_group_name_H-M   'P 1'
#
loop_
_entity.id
_entity.type
_entity.pdbx_description
1 polymer ?
#
loop_
_entity_poly.entity_id
_entity_poly.type
_entity_poly.pdbx_seq_one_letter_code
_entity_poly.pdbx_strand_id
1 'polypeptide(L)'
;LVGFGGNGPLFAAGMAQSLGIRRVLIPQAAGVFSSFGLLYSDVAYHVTRTRKTLLQDAAPAEIAALFDTLAAEATDRLQADGFSATQIVLNRSALMRYHGQSFELEVPVPERIDGQAAIHAMEEAYGMEHERTYGHRADADEPVELVTLKLIGTGLPDVSCAAAAAT
;
A
#
# COMPACT_ATOMS: atom_id res chain seq x y z
N LEU A 1 -5.92 8.74 25.35
CA LEU A 1 -6.67 9.53 24.38
C LEU A 1 -5.78 10.67 23.89
N VAL A 2 -5.74 10.91 22.59
CA VAL A 2 -5.09 12.09 22.01
C VAL A 2 -6.18 13.01 21.48
N GLY A 3 -6.17 14.28 21.91
CA GLY A 3 -7.13 15.30 21.49
C GLY A 3 -6.44 16.33 20.58
N PHE A 4 -6.86 16.42 19.31
CA PHE A 4 -6.36 17.40 18.35
C PHE A 4 -7.48 17.89 17.41
N GLY A 5 -7.19 18.85 16.54
CA GLY A 5 -8.18 19.54 15.74
C GLY A 5 -8.88 20.66 16.54
N GLY A 6 -9.79 21.39 15.90
CA GLY A 6 -10.44 22.57 16.50
C GLY A 6 -11.17 22.29 17.82
N ASN A 7 -11.94 21.20 17.88
CA ASN A 7 -12.75 20.85 19.06
C ASN A 7 -12.21 19.64 19.85
N GLY A 8 -11.23 18.93 19.36
CA GLY A 8 -10.66 17.76 20.02
C GLY A 8 -10.23 18.00 21.46
N PRO A 9 -9.40 19.02 21.75
CA PRO A 9 -8.98 19.37 23.10
C PRO A 9 -10.16 19.74 24.03
N LEU A 10 -11.18 20.38 23.50
CA LEU A 10 -12.32 20.85 24.29
C LEU A 10 -13.11 19.68 24.90
N PHE A 11 -13.31 18.60 24.13
CA PHE A 11 -14.09 17.45 24.56
C PHE A 11 -13.25 16.31 25.14
N ALA A 12 -11.94 16.37 25.02
CA ALA A 12 -11.04 15.27 25.37
C ALA A 12 -11.17 14.84 26.85
N ALA A 13 -11.33 15.78 27.78
CA ALA A 13 -11.47 15.48 29.21
C ALA A 13 -12.79 14.75 29.52
N GLY A 14 -13.91 15.22 28.97
CA GLY A 14 -15.22 14.58 29.16
C GLY A 14 -15.28 13.19 28.55
N MET A 15 -14.71 13.02 27.34
CA MET A 15 -14.60 11.71 26.69
C MET A 15 -13.73 10.74 27.49
N ALA A 16 -12.58 11.19 27.98
CA ALA A 16 -11.69 10.38 28.79
C ALA A 16 -12.39 9.91 30.09
N GLN A 17 -13.14 10.79 30.75
CA GLN A 17 -13.89 10.47 31.94
C GLN A 17 -14.97 9.41 31.65
N SER A 18 -15.75 9.60 30.58
CA SER A 18 -16.81 8.67 30.18
C SER A 18 -16.29 7.29 29.81
N LEU A 19 -15.08 7.21 29.23
CA LEU A 19 -14.46 5.97 28.78
C LEU A 19 -13.48 5.35 29.81
N GLY A 20 -13.32 5.94 30.99
CA GLY A 20 -12.37 5.48 32.00
C GLY A 20 -10.91 5.61 31.61
N ILE A 21 -10.58 6.48 30.65
CA ILE A 21 -9.23 6.71 30.16
C ILE A 21 -8.47 7.65 31.08
N ARG A 22 -7.34 7.21 31.64
CA ARG A 22 -6.60 7.94 32.66
C ARG A 22 -5.61 8.99 32.11
N ARG A 23 -5.28 8.94 30.83
CA ARG A 23 -4.30 9.86 30.21
C ARG A 23 -4.90 10.51 28.99
N VAL A 24 -4.82 11.83 28.95
CA VAL A 24 -5.17 12.65 27.79
C VAL A 24 -3.93 13.42 27.38
N LEU A 25 -3.58 13.32 26.10
CA LEU A 25 -2.50 14.07 25.47
C LEU A 25 -3.11 15.12 24.56
N ILE A 26 -2.77 16.37 24.79
CA ILE A 26 -3.08 17.47 23.89
C ILE A 26 -1.75 17.95 23.30
N PRO A 27 -1.49 17.71 22.01
CA PRO A 27 -0.23 18.13 21.40
C PRO A 27 -0.15 19.66 21.29
N GLN A 28 1.09 20.18 21.21
CA GLN A 28 1.29 21.58 20.85
C GLN A 28 0.68 21.84 19.47
N ALA A 29 0.11 23.03 19.28
CA ALA A 29 -0.61 23.39 18.06
C ALA A 29 -1.75 22.40 17.68
N ALA A 30 -2.46 21.90 18.70
CA ALA A 30 -3.53 20.90 18.51
C ALA A 30 -4.53 21.27 17.41
N GLY A 31 -4.86 22.55 17.24
CA GLY A 31 -5.80 23.03 16.23
C GLY A 31 -5.36 22.80 14.78
N VAL A 32 -4.05 22.75 14.53
CA VAL A 32 -3.44 22.53 13.20
C VAL A 32 -2.61 21.26 13.13
N PHE A 33 -2.76 20.39 14.11
CA PHE A 33 -1.95 19.18 14.24
C PHE A 33 -2.06 18.22 13.02
N SER A 34 -3.24 18.17 12.41
CA SER A 34 -3.44 17.39 11.17
C SER A 34 -2.60 17.93 10.01
N SER A 35 -2.52 19.26 9.86
CA SER A 35 -1.68 19.90 8.84
C SER A 35 -0.20 19.68 9.11
N PHE A 36 0.18 19.70 10.39
CA PHE A 36 1.54 19.35 10.80
C PHE A 36 1.88 17.89 10.45
N GLY A 37 0.93 16.96 10.65
CA GLY A 37 1.08 15.57 10.24
C GLY A 37 1.34 15.39 8.75
N LEU A 38 0.74 16.23 7.89
CA LEU A 38 0.96 16.18 6.44
C LEU A 38 2.41 16.49 6.02
N LEU A 39 3.13 17.31 6.81
CA LEU A 39 4.53 17.63 6.54
C LEU A 39 5.47 16.42 6.73
N TYR A 40 5.01 15.40 7.44
CA TYR A 40 5.75 14.16 7.69
C TYR A 40 5.17 12.96 6.95
N SER A 41 4.18 13.18 6.10
CA SER A 41 3.60 12.11 5.29
C SER A 41 4.46 11.84 4.08
N ASP A 42 4.65 10.55 3.77
CA ASP A 42 5.26 10.16 2.52
C ASP A 42 4.38 10.57 1.33
N VAL A 43 5.02 10.93 0.22
CA VAL A 43 4.32 11.15 -1.05
C VAL A 43 4.21 9.80 -1.75
N ALA A 44 3.00 9.34 -2.05
CA ALA A 44 2.80 8.06 -2.69
C ALA A 44 1.90 8.17 -3.93
N TYR A 45 2.35 7.56 -5.02
CA TYR A 45 1.56 7.38 -6.24
C TYR A 45 1.13 5.93 -6.41
N HIS A 46 -0.18 5.73 -6.52
CA HIS A 46 -0.79 4.44 -6.83
C HIS A 46 -1.06 4.38 -8.33
N VAL A 47 -0.33 3.52 -9.02
CA VAL A 47 -0.49 3.31 -10.46
C VAL A 47 -1.01 1.90 -10.68
N THR A 48 -2.05 1.76 -11.50
CA THR A 48 -2.71 0.48 -11.73
C THR A 48 -2.91 0.20 -13.20
N ARG A 49 -2.95 -1.10 -13.56
CA ARG A 49 -3.29 -1.55 -14.90
C ARG A 49 -4.17 -2.79 -14.82
N THR A 50 -5.40 -2.68 -15.30
CA THR A 50 -6.31 -3.83 -15.40
C THR A 50 -5.85 -4.77 -16.51
N ARG A 51 -5.68 -6.05 -16.17
CA ARG A 51 -5.30 -7.11 -17.11
C ARG A 51 -5.94 -8.42 -16.66
N LYS A 52 -7.16 -8.68 -17.09
CA LYS A 52 -7.87 -9.92 -16.76
C LYS A 52 -7.31 -11.09 -17.57
N THR A 53 -6.70 -12.04 -16.88
CA THR A 53 -6.19 -13.29 -17.46
C THR A 53 -6.09 -14.35 -16.39
N LEU A 54 -6.28 -15.61 -16.75
CA LEU A 54 -5.92 -16.70 -15.84
C LEU A 54 -4.41 -16.75 -15.68
N LEU A 55 -3.91 -16.98 -14.46
CA LEU A 55 -2.47 -17.01 -14.20
C LEU A 55 -1.76 -18.12 -15.01
N GLN A 56 -2.40 -19.25 -15.19
CA GLN A 56 -1.88 -20.35 -16.02
C GLN A 56 -1.64 -19.96 -17.48
N ASP A 57 -2.41 -19.01 -18.00
CA ASP A 57 -2.35 -18.52 -19.39
C ASP A 57 -1.50 -17.24 -19.52
N ALA A 58 -1.05 -16.69 -18.39
CA ALA A 58 -0.30 -15.44 -18.36
C ALA A 58 1.12 -15.62 -18.87
N ALA A 59 1.55 -14.74 -19.77
CA ALA A 59 2.94 -14.65 -20.20
C ALA A 59 3.78 -13.87 -19.18
N PRO A 60 4.78 -14.46 -18.50
CA PRO A 60 5.59 -13.78 -17.50
C PRO A 60 6.24 -12.50 -18.01
N ALA A 61 6.72 -12.51 -19.25
CA ALA A 61 7.35 -11.35 -19.88
C ALA A 61 6.37 -10.18 -20.10
N GLU A 62 5.10 -10.45 -20.39
CA GLU A 62 4.08 -9.43 -20.54
C GLU A 62 3.79 -8.77 -19.18
N ILE A 63 3.66 -9.56 -18.11
CA ILE A 63 3.44 -9.04 -16.76
C ILE A 63 4.65 -8.19 -16.31
N ALA A 64 5.87 -8.66 -16.57
CA ALA A 64 7.08 -7.89 -16.28
C ALA A 64 7.09 -6.54 -17.00
N ALA A 65 6.82 -6.52 -18.31
CA ALA A 65 6.78 -5.30 -19.11
C ALA A 65 5.71 -4.30 -18.64
N LEU A 66 4.55 -4.80 -18.19
CA LEU A 66 3.51 -3.96 -17.59
C LEU A 66 3.99 -3.33 -16.28
N PHE A 67 4.65 -4.08 -15.40
CA PHE A 67 5.22 -3.53 -14.17
C PHE A 67 6.34 -2.52 -14.45
N ASP A 68 7.16 -2.74 -15.46
CA ASP A 68 8.20 -1.78 -15.86
C ASP A 68 7.57 -0.45 -16.32
N THR A 69 6.45 -0.52 -17.06
CA THR A 69 5.68 0.67 -17.45
C THR A 69 5.11 1.40 -16.23
N LEU A 70 4.52 0.66 -15.26
CA LEU A 70 3.99 1.24 -14.04
C LEU A 70 5.11 1.86 -13.18
N ALA A 71 6.26 1.20 -13.12
CA ALA A 71 7.43 1.69 -12.39
C ALA A 71 7.98 3.00 -12.98
N ALA A 72 8.09 3.08 -14.31
CA ALA A 72 8.49 4.30 -14.99
C ALA A 72 7.50 5.44 -14.68
N GLU A 73 6.20 5.20 -14.83
CA GLU A 73 5.15 6.20 -14.54
C GLU A 73 5.21 6.73 -13.11
N ALA A 74 5.34 5.85 -12.11
CA ALA A 74 5.44 6.24 -10.70
C ALA A 74 6.73 7.01 -10.42
N THR A 75 7.85 6.55 -10.99
CA THR A 75 9.16 7.19 -10.84
C THR A 75 9.19 8.59 -11.44
N ASP A 76 8.67 8.76 -12.66
CA ASP A 76 8.62 10.06 -13.34
C ASP A 76 7.82 11.08 -12.52
N ARG A 77 6.69 10.67 -11.94
CA ARG A 77 5.88 11.55 -11.09
C ARG A 77 6.62 11.96 -9.82
N LEU A 78 7.25 11.00 -9.12
CA LEU A 78 8.01 11.30 -7.91
C LEU A 78 9.24 12.16 -8.19
N GLN A 79 9.92 11.95 -9.31
CA GLN A 79 11.03 12.81 -9.73
C GLN A 79 10.57 14.23 -10.08
N ALA A 80 9.39 14.38 -10.70
CA ALA A 80 8.79 15.69 -10.93
C ALA A 80 8.45 16.42 -9.63
N ASP A 81 8.12 15.69 -8.56
CA ASP A 81 7.94 16.24 -7.20
C ASP A 81 9.26 16.51 -6.47
N GLY A 82 10.41 16.22 -7.09
CA GLY A 82 11.74 16.53 -6.57
C GLY A 82 12.44 15.41 -5.81
N PHE A 83 11.88 14.19 -5.76
CA PHE A 83 12.54 13.04 -5.13
C PHE A 83 13.66 12.50 -6.03
N SER A 84 14.82 12.25 -5.44
CA SER A 84 15.92 11.54 -6.12
C SER A 84 15.62 10.05 -6.25
N ALA A 85 16.29 9.36 -7.16
CA ALA A 85 16.12 7.92 -7.37
C ALA A 85 16.38 7.09 -6.09
N THR A 86 17.26 7.55 -5.19
CA THR A 86 17.57 6.88 -3.93
C THR A 86 16.49 7.05 -2.85
N GLN A 87 15.58 7.99 -3.04
CA GLN A 87 14.45 8.26 -2.14
C GLN A 87 13.16 7.58 -2.60
N ILE A 88 13.17 6.91 -3.76
CA ILE A 88 11.99 6.28 -4.33
C ILE A 88 11.98 4.79 -3.99
N VAL A 89 10.90 4.34 -3.39
CA VAL A 89 10.62 2.92 -3.11
C VAL A 89 9.42 2.48 -3.94
N LEU A 90 9.56 1.37 -4.65
CA LEU A 90 8.51 0.80 -5.49
C LEU A 90 8.01 -0.51 -4.88
N ASN A 91 6.72 -0.63 -4.63
CA ASN A 91 6.07 -1.84 -4.14
C ASN A 91 5.09 -2.37 -5.18
N ARG A 92 5.26 -3.63 -5.58
CA ARG A 92 4.43 -4.32 -6.57
C ARG A 92 3.40 -5.20 -5.87
N SER A 93 2.14 -5.12 -6.30
CA SER A 93 1.07 -6.00 -5.87
C SER A 93 0.13 -6.32 -7.05
N ALA A 94 -0.70 -7.32 -6.86
CA ALA A 94 -1.73 -7.68 -7.81
C ALA A 94 -3.05 -7.96 -7.10
N LEU A 95 -4.15 -7.56 -7.70
CA LEU A 95 -5.48 -7.96 -7.30
C LEU A 95 -5.82 -9.25 -8.06
N MET A 96 -6.09 -10.31 -7.32
CA MET A 96 -6.38 -11.64 -7.86
C MET A 96 -7.60 -12.24 -7.18
N ARG A 97 -8.21 -13.22 -7.85
CA ARG A 97 -9.35 -13.96 -7.35
C ARG A 97 -9.38 -15.37 -7.92
N TYR A 98 -10.06 -16.31 -7.30
CA TYR A 98 -10.42 -17.54 -7.99
C TYR A 98 -11.40 -17.24 -9.12
N HIS A 99 -11.30 -17.97 -10.21
CA HIS A 99 -12.13 -17.75 -11.38
C HIS A 99 -13.63 -17.86 -11.01
N GLY A 100 -14.42 -16.88 -11.46
CA GLY A 100 -15.86 -16.81 -11.13
C GLY A 100 -16.20 -16.14 -9.79
N GLN A 101 -15.23 -15.84 -8.92
CA GLN A 101 -15.48 -15.06 -7.70
C GLN A 101 -15.62 -13.57 -8.00
N SER A 102 -16.37 -12.87 -7.13
CA SER A 102 -16.61 -11.43 -7.26
C SER A 102 -15.62 -10.57 -6.46
N PHE A 103 -14.98 -11.12 -5.42
CA PHE A 103 -14.08 -10.39 -4.54
C PHE A 103 -12.62 -10.70 -4.88
N GLU A 104 -11.82 -9.66 -4.89
CA GLU A 104 -10.39 -9.71 -5.18
C GLU A 104 -9.60 -9.55 -3.90
N LEU A 105 -8.48 -10.23 -3.79
CA LEU A 105 -7.48 -10.04 -2.73
C LEU A 105 -6.22 -9.45 -3.33
N GLU A 106 -5.62 -8.52 -2.59
CA GLU A 106 -4.34 -7.93 -2.95
C GLU A 106 -3.21 -8.79 -2.40
N VAL A 107 -2.31 -9.20 -3.29
CA VAL A 107 -1.13 -10.00 -2.93
C VAL A 107 0.16 -9.34 -3.42
N PRO A 108 1.26 -9.46 -2.66
CA PRO A 108 2.55 -8.96 -3.12
C PRO A 108 3.03 -9.75 -4.35
N VAL A 109 3.68 -9.03 -5.26
CA VAL A 109 4.28 -9.62 -6.46
C VAL A 109 5.81 -9.54 -6.34
N PRO A 110 6.55 -10.61 -6.74
CA PRO A 110 8.01 -10.58 -6.72
C PRO A 110 8.58 -9.39 -7.53
N GLU A 111 9.70 -8.84 -7.08
CA GLU A 111 10.39 -7.75 -7.82
C GLU A 111 10.81 -8.18 -9.22
N ARG A 112 11.18 -9.46 -9.38
CA ARG A 112 11.56 -10.04 -10.66
C ARG A 112 10.55 -11.11 -11.07
N ILE A 113 10.07 -11.01 -12.30
CA ILE A 113 9.15 -11.98 -12.89
C ILE A 113 9.92 -12.76 -13.95
N ASP A 114 10.73 -13.69 -13.46
CA ASP A 114 11.62 -14.51 -14.29
C ASP A 114 10.95 -15.88 -14.57
N GLY A 115 10.18 -15.94 -15.63
CA GLY A 115 9.59 -17.19 -16.10
C GLY A 115 8.41 -17.70 -15.24
N GLN A 116 8.07 -18.97 -15.46
CA GLN A 116 6.88 -19.58 -14.87
C GLN A 116 6.95 -19.70 -13.33
N ALA A 117 8.16 -19.78 -12.78
CA ALA A 117 8.35 -19.85 -11.32
C ALA A 117 7.78 -18.62 -10.60
N ALA A 118 7.86 -17.43 -11.20
CA ALA A 118 7.28 -16.23 -10.62
C ALA A 118 5.74 -16.26 -10.66
N ILE A 119 5.15 -16.82 -11.71
CA ILE A 119 3.69 -17.01 -11.81
C ILE A 119 3.21 -17.95 -10.70
N HIS A 120 3.90 -19.08 -10.49
CA HIS A 120 3.59 -20.00 -9.39
C HIS A 120 3.75 -19.33 -8.02
N ALA A 121 4.76 -18.47 -7.83
CA ALA A 121 4.92 -17.74 -6.59
C ALA A 121 3.76 -16.77 -6.33
N MET A 122 3.21 -16.14 -7.36
CA MET A 122 2.03 -15.29 -7.26
C MET A 122 0.77 -16.12 -6.90
N GLU A 123 0.61 -17.28 -7.51
CA GLU A 123 -0.50 -18.22 -7.23
C GLU A 123 -0.47 -18.71 -5.78
N GLU A 124 0.71 -19.12 -5.30
CA GLU A 124 0.92 -19.51 -3.91
C GLU A 124 0.66 -18.38 -2.93
N ALA A 125 1.16 -17.17 -3.23
CA ALA A 125 0.90 -15.97 -2.39
C ALA A 125 -0.59 -15.68 -2.29
N TYR A 126 -1.34 -15.84 -3.40
CA TYR A 126 -2.79 -15.68 -3.39
C TYR A 126 -3.48 -16.76 -2.54
N GLY A 127 -3.11 -18.02 -2.68
CA GLY A 127 -3.67 -19.12 -1.89
C GLY A 127 -3.46 -18.91 -0.38
N MET A 128 -2.26 -18.47 0.03
CA MET A 128 -1.97 -18.14 1.44
C MET A 128 -2.81 -16.97 1.95
N GLU A 129 -2.96 -15.92 1.15
CA GLU A 129 -3.75 -14.75 1.54
C GLU A 129 -5.25 -15.07 1.63
N HIS A 130 -5.75 -15.93 0.73
CA HIS A 130 -7.12 -16.42 0.75
C HIS A 130 -7.39 -17.26 2.01
N GLU A 131 -6.48 -18.16 2.36
CA GLU A 131 -6.57 -18.96 3.59
C GLU A 131 -6.51 -18.08 4.84
N ARG A 132 -5.64 -17.07 4.86
CA ARG A 132 -5.55 -16.11 5.97
C ARG A 132 -6.84 -15.31 6.14
N THR A 133 -7.49 -14.95 5.03
CA THR A 133 -8.66 -14.05 5.03
C THR A 133 -9.95 -14.81 5.30
N TYR A 134 -10.11 -15.99 4.70
CA TYR A 134 -11.36 -16.76 4.70
C TYR A 134 -11.28 -18.09 5.47
N GLY A 135 -10.10 -18.46 5.99
CA GLY A 135 -9.91 -19.68 6.77
C GLY A 135 -9.83 -20.97 5.94
N HIS A 136 -9.82 -20.88 4.63
CA HIS A 136 -9.68 -22.03 3.73
C HIS A 136 -8.95 -21.62 2.45
N ARG A 137 -8.35 -22.59 1.79
CA ARG A 137 -7.77 -22.49 0.45
C ARG A 137 -8.61 -23.34 -0.49
N ALA A 138 -8.82 -22.89 -1.72
CA ALA A 138 -9.48 -23.71 -2.72
C ALA A 138 -8.60 -24.88 -3.17
N ASP A 139 -9.21 -25.87 -3.83
CA ASP A 139 -8.51 -27.01 -4.38
C ASP A 139 -7.45 -26.58 -5.43
N ALA A 140 -6.41 -27.41 -5.63
CA ALA A 140 -5.27 -27.05 -6.47
C ALA A 140 -5.62 -26.89 -7.97
N ASP A 141 -6.79 -27.34 -8.39
CA ASP A 141 -7.32 -27.23 -9.75
C ASP A 141 -8.22 -26.00 -9.97
N GLU A 142 -8.50 -25.23 -8.90
CA GLU A 142 -9.27 -23.99 -9.04
C GLU A 142 -8.41 -22.87 -9.63
N PRO A 143 -8.72 -22.39 -10.87
CA PRO A 143 -7.85 -21.42 -11.53
C PRO A 143 -7.90 -20.04 -10.87
N VAL A 144 -6.73 -19.43 -10.74
CA VAL A 144 -6.58 -18.05 -10.23
C VAL A 144 -6.59 -17.07 -11.41
N GLU A 145 -7.42 -16.04 -11.32
CA GLU A 145 -7.51 -14.94 -12.28
C GLU A 145 -6.74 -13.72 -11.75
N LEU A 146 -5.77 -13.25 -12.51
CA LEU A 146 -5.17 -11.92 -12.34
C LEU A 146 -6.14 -10.89 -12.87
N VAL A 147 -6.49 -9.88 -12.09
CA VAL A 147 -7.44 -8.83 -12.47
C VAL A 147 -6.75 -7.50 -12.71
N THR A 148 -5.91 -7.06 -11.75
CA THR A 148 -5.27 -5.75 -11.81
C THR A 148 -3.85 -5.83 -11.25
N LEU A 149 -2.91 -5.28 -11.99
CA LEU A 149 -1.56 -5.01 -11.51
C LEU A 149 -1.55 -3.64 -10.83
N LYS A 150 -0.92 -3.56 -9.67
CA LYS A 150 -0.82 -2.34 -8.88
C LYS A 150 0.62 -2.10 -8.47
N LEU A 151 1.07 -0.87 -8.62
CA LEU A 151 2.36 -0.42 -8.14
C LEU A 151 2.17 0.83 -7.30
N ILE A 152 2.81 0.83 -6.13
CA ILE A 152 2.87 2.01 -5.27
C ILE A 152 4.30 2.49 -5.28
N GLY A 153 4.52 3.68 -5.85
CA GLY A 153 5.76 4.42 -5.73
C GLY A 153 5.69 5.37 -4.56
N THR A 154 6.64 5.28 -3.63
CA THR A 154 6.70 6.12 -2.42
C THR A 154 7.98 6.93 -2.44
N GLY A 155 7.85 8.26 -2.32
CA GLY A 155 8.95 9.17 -2.10
C GLY A 155 9.20 9.36 -0.61
N LEU A 156 10.39 8.98 -0.14
CA LEU A 156 10.79 9.12 1.25
C LEU A 156 11.44 10.49 1.45
N PRO A 157 10.89 11.36 2.33
CA PRO A 157 11.50 12.65 2.62
C PRO A 157 12.84 12.49 3.33
N ASP A 158 13.75 13.45 3.15
CA ASP A 158 15.00 13.50 3.91
C ASP A 158 14.71 13.72 5.39
N VAL A 159 15.01 12.72 6.21
CA VAL A 159 14.75 12.74 7.67
C VAL A 159 15.55 13.84 8.40
N SER A 160 16.56 14.43 7.74
CA SER A 160 17.36 15.53 8.28
C SER A 160 16.56 16.81 8.59
N CYS A 161 15.46 17.06 7.88
CA CYS A 161 14.59 18.21 8.16
C CYS A 161 13.74 18.05 9.42
N ALA A 162 13.45 16.83 9.86
CA ALA A 162 12.61 16.56 11.03
C ALA A 162 13.33 16.84 12.36
N ALA A 163 14.67 16.68 12.40
CA ALA A 163 15.47 16.91 13.59
C ALA A 163 15.70 18.41 13.89
N ALA A 164 15.66 19.27 12.89
CA ALA A 164 15.89 20.72 13.05
C ALA A 164 14.70 21.49 13.61
N ALA A 165 13.49 20.92 13.59
CA ALA A 165 12.27 21.55 14.12
C ALA A 165 12.01 21.20 15.61
N ALA A 166 12.83 20.37 16.24
CA ALA A 166 12.65 19.89 17.62
C ALA A 166 13.57 20.61 18.65
N THR A 167 14.30 21.64 18.22
CA THR A 167 15.08 22.54 19.08
C THR A 167 14.42 23.90 19.15
#